data_c5212aeb6fcd8d648039faf759a94302
#
_entry.id   c5212aeb6fcd8d648039faf759a94302
#
_cell.length_a   1.000
_cell.length_b   1.000
_cell.length_c   1.000
_cell.angle_alpha   90.00
_cell.angle_beta   90.00
_cell.angle_gamma   90.00
#
_symmetry.space_group_name_H-M   'P 1'
#
loop_
_entity.id
_entity.type
_entity.pdbx_description
1 polymer ?
#
loop_
_entity_poly.entity_id
_entity_poly.type
_entity_poly.pdbx_seq_one_letter_code
_entity_poly.pdbx_strand_id
1 'polypeptide(L)'
;MHPITVRTLQFDVPSAADFDPLYLAGSPALSYNHTAFGLYVAHLEPFAVKSLRRVLDRVRDDALREEVDRFCRQEAQHYQRHADFNKVVIAQGYPGLEQKVERLRRDLERFLGDASDRYCLGYVEGFESYTTQFALRMMESGLYDHRRTHPAFGALFKWHMLEEIEHRKER
;
A
#
# COMPACT_ATOMS: atom_id res chain seq x y z
N MET A 1 -10.50 -16.45 13.64
CA MET A 1 -9.44 -15.61 13.07
C MET A 1 -9.37 -15.94 11.58
N HIS A 2 -9.64 -14.98 10.69
CA HIS A 2 -9.45 -15.21 9.26
C HIS A 2 -7.94 -15.12 8.97
N PRO A 3 -7.33 -16.16 8.40
CA PRO A 3 -5.90 -16.11 8.07
C PRO A 3 -5.67 -15.09 6.94
N ILE A 4 -4.54 -14.36 7.01
CA ILE A 4 -4.08 -13.51 5.92
C ILE A 4 -3.95 -14.37 4.65
N THR A 5 -4.64 -13.97 3.58
CA THR A 5 -4.69 -14.71 2.32
C THR A 5 -3.89 -14.00 1.25
N VAL A 6 -2.83 -14.62 0.78
CA VAL A 6 -1.99 -14.06 -0.30
C VAL A 6 -2.68 -14.27 -1.66
N ARG A 7 -3.09 -13.18 -2.31
CA ARG A 7 -3.72 -13.19 -3.64
C ARG A 7 -2.77 -12.54 -4.65
N THR A 8 -2.68 -13.13 -5.82
CA THR A 8 -1.93 -12.54 -6.95
C THR A 8 -2.92 -12.07 -7.99
N LEU A 9 -3.24 -10.78 -7.98
CA LEU A 9 -4.16 -10.17 -8.92
C LEU A 9 -3.40 -9.33 -9.96
N GLN A 10 -4.04 -9.14 -11.11
CA GLN A 10 -3.58 -8.26 -12.18
C GLN A 10 -4.67 -7.23 -12.45
N PHE A 11 -4.26 -5.99 -12.74
CA PHE A 11 -5.16 -4.90 -13.02
C PHE A 11 -4.82 -4.29 -14.39
N ASP A 12 -5.83 -4.01 -15.17
CA ASP A 12 -5.70 -3.41 -16.51
C ASP A 12 -5.46 -1.90 -16.39
N VAL A 13 -4.28 -1.55 -15.86
CA VAL A 13 -3.87 -0.16 -15.68
C VAL A 13 -3.73 0.49 -17.06
N PRO A 14 -4.40 1.65 -17.31
CA PRO A 14 -4.33 2.32 -18.61
C PRO A 14 -2.91 2.79 -18.93
N SER A 15 -2.67 3.08 -20.20
CA SER A 15 -1.43 3.73 -20.60
C SER A 15 -1.35 5.15 -20.03
N ALA A 16 -0.16 5.73 -20.01
CA ALA A 16 0.01 7.11 -19.55
C ALA A 16 -0.76 8.13 -20.42
N ALA A 17 -0.98 7.81 -21.70
CA ALA A 17 -1.76 8.66 -22.61
C ALA A 17 -3.27 8.61 -22.34
N ASP A 18 -3.75 7.49 -21.80
CA ASP A 18 -5.19 7.29 -21.50
C ASP A 18 -5.53 7.54 -20.02
N PHE A 19 -4.55 7.97 -19.23
CA PHE A 19 -4.75 8.21 -17.81
C PHE A 19 -5.57 9.46 -17.53
N ASP A 20 -6.74 9.30 -16.89
CA ASP A 20 -7.51 10.41 -16.34
C ASP A 20 -7.09 10.64 -14.87
N PRO A 21 -6.51 11.80 -14.51
CA PRO A 21 -6.13 12.10 -13.13
C PRO A 21 -7.34 12.20 -12.17
N LEU A 22 -8.56 12.28 -12.69
CA LEU A 22 -9.80 12.30 -11.89
C LEU A 22 -10.48 10.93 -11.82
N TYR A 23 -9.69 9.86 -11.79
CA TYR A 23 -10.11 8.47 -11.92
C TYR A 23 -11.02 7.96 -10.79
N LEU A 24 -11.12 8.63 -9.64
CA LEU A 24 -12.04 8.26 -8.55
C LEU A 24 -13.23 9.21 -8.49
N ALA A 25 -14.39 8.70 -8.87
CA ALA A 25 -15.68 9.42 -8.89
C ALA A 25 -15.65 10.76 -9.64
N GLY A 26 -14.61 11.05 -10.43
CA GLY A 26 -14.37 12.34 -11.05
C GLY A 26 -14.06 13.47 -10.04
N SER A 27 -13.61 13.12 -8.84
CA SER A 27 -13.31 14.06 -7.76
C SER A 27 -11.81 14.33 -7.67
N PRO A 28 -11.35 15.59 -7.83
CA PRO A 28 -9.94 15.94 -7.65
C PRO A 28 -9.40 15.55 -6.26
N ALA A 29 -10.15 15.87 -5.21
CA ALA A 29 -9.71 15.58 -3.84
C ALA A 29 -9.51 14.08 -3.58
N LEU A 30 -10.46 13.26 -4.02
CA LEU A 30 -10.38 11.80 -3.84
C LEU A 30 -9.26 11.20 -4.71
N SER A 31 -9.20 11.58 -5.98
CA SER A 31 -8.22 11.05 -6.93
C SER A 31 -6.78 11.40 -6.51
N TYR A 32 -6.50 12.66 -6.19
CA TYR A 32 -5.16 13.07 -5.77
C TYR A 32 -4.76 12.51 -4.40
N ASN A 33 -5.71 12.34 -3.47
CA ASN A 33 -5.43 11.68 -2.20
C ASN A 33 -5.01 10.22 -2.41
N HIS A 34 -5.75 9.48 -3.23
CA HIS A 34 -5.41 8.08 -3.54
C HIS A 34 -4.13 7.96 -4.38
N THR A 35 -3.86 8.91 -5.27
CA THR A 35 -2.59 8.98 -5.98
C THR A 35 -1.43 9.15 -5.00
N ALA A 36 -1.54 10.06 -4.05
CA ALA A 36 -0.52 10.25 -3.01
C ALA A 36 -0.36 9.00 -2.13
N PHE A 37 -1.47 8.36 -1.76
CA PHE A 37 -1.46 7.09 -1.03
C PHE A 37 -0.74 5.99 -1.84
N GLY A 38 -1.10 5.76 -3.11
CA GLY A 38 -0.47 4.76 -3.97
C GLY A 38 1.04 4.98 -4.16
N LEU A 39 1.48 6.25 -4.30
CA LEU A 39 2.89 6.62 -4.35
C LEU A 39 3.62 6.30 -3.05
N TYR A 40 2.95 6.48 -1.91
CA TYR A 40 3.52 6.28 -0.59
C TYR A 40 3.65 4.79 -0.24
N VAL A 41 2.58 4.01 -0.41
CA VAL A 41 2.55 2.59 -0.04
C VAL A 41 3.55 1.75 -0.85
N ALA A 42 3.76 2.06 -2.11
CA ALA A 42 4.75 1.37 -2.95
C ALA A 42 6.19 1.44 -2.40
N HIS A 43 6.46 2.34 -1.45
CA HIS A 43 7.75 2.43 -0.75
C HIS A 43 7.67 2.00 0.70
N LEU A 44 6.52 2.20 1.34
CA LEU A 44 6.33 1.88 2.75
C LEU A 44 6.18 0.39 3.00
N GLU A 45 5.46 -0.31 2.15
CA GLU A 45 5.27 -1.76 2.24
C GLU A 45 6.60 -2.53 2.08
N PRO A 46 7.49 -2.22 1.11
CA PRO A 46 8.83 -2.80 1.10
C PRO A 46 9.65 -2.49 2.36
N PHE A 47 9.45 -1.32 2.97
CA PHE A 47 10.07 -1.00 4.26
C PHE A 47 9.50 -1.88 5.37
N ALA A 48 8.18 -2.09 5.43
CA ALA A 48 7.51 -2.97 6.38
C ALA A 48 8.03 -4.41 6.26
N VAL A 49 8.04 -4.96 5.05
CA VAL A 49 8.56 -6.30 4.76
C VAL A 49 10.02 -6.46 5.23
N LYS A 50 10.89 -5.51 4.91
CA LYS A 50 12.31 -5.56 5.33
C LYS A 50 12.45 -5.45 6.84
N SER A 51 11.66 -4.59 7.50
CA SER A 51 11.68 -4.41 8.95
C SER A 51 11.26 -5.68 9.70
N LEU A 52 10.20 -6.32 9.25
CA LEU A 52 9.71 -7.58 9.83
C LEU A 52 10.66 -8.75 9.57
N ARG A 53 11.16 -8.89 8.34
CA ARG A 53 12.11 -9.94 7.97
C ARG A 53 13.41 -9.86 8.79
N ARG A 54 13.87 -8.67 9.14
CA ARG A 54 15.08 -8.44 9.94
C ARG A 54 15.00 -9.03 11.36
N VAL A 55 13.79 -9.17 11.90
CA VAL A 55 13.57 -9.67 13.27
C VAL A 55 12.92 -11.04 13.32
N LEU A 56 12.55 -11.61 12.18
CA LEU A 56 11.76 -12.86 12.10
C LEU A 56 12.42 -14.05 12.81
N ASP A 57 13.74 -14.14 12.75
CA ASP A 57 14.49 -15.22 13.42
C ASP A 57 14.40 -15.17 14.96
N ARG A 58 14.01 -14.04 15.52
CA ARG A 58 13.80 -13.86 16.98
C ARG A 58 12.40 -14.25 17.43
N VAL A 59 11.48 -14.45 16.51
CA VAL A 59 10.10 -14.89 16.79
C VAL A 59 10.13 -16.39 17.10
N ARG A 60 9.77 -16.77 18.33
CA ARG A 60 9.81 -18.17 18.81
C ARG A 60 8.50 -18.92 18.56
N ASP A 61 7.41 -18.21 18.39
CA ASP A 61 6.09 -18.76 18.10
C ASP A 61 6.00 -19.04 16.59
N ASP A 62 5.88 -20.32 16.24
CA ASP A 62 5.84 -20.76 14.84
C ASP A 62 4.58 -20.28 14.12
N ALA A 63 3.44 -20.18 14.83
CA ALA A 63 2.19 -19.68 14.24
C ALA A 63 2.31 -18.19 13.89
N LEU A 64 2.90 -17.40 14.81
CA LEU A 64 3.19 -15.99 14.55
C LEU A 64 4.21 -15.82 13.42
N ARG A 65 5.22 -16.65 13.36
CA ARG A 65 6.22 -16.62 12.27
C ARG A 65 5.58 -16.87 10.92
N GLU A 66 4.68 -17.85 10.84
CA GLU A 66 3.93 -18.15 9.61
C GLU A 66 2.99 -17.00 9.23
N GLU A 67 2.34 -16.37 10.21
CA GLU A 67 1.47 -15.21 9.99
C GLU A 67 2.26 -14.01 9.43
N VAL A 68 3.42 -13.70 10.02
CA VAL A 68 4.32 -12.65 9.51
C VAL A 68 4.81 -12.97 8.09
N ASP A 69 5.09 -14.23 7.78
CA ASP A 69 5.49 -14.61 6.42
C ASP A 69 4.35 -14.40 5.41
N ARG A 70 3.10 -14.75 5.77
CA ARG A 70 1.92 -14.47 4.92
C ARG A 70 1.70 -12.97 4.74
N PHE A 71 1.79 -12.19 5.81
CA PHE A 71 1.74 -10.73 5.75
C PHE A 71 2.80 -10.18 4.77
N CYS A 72 4.06 -10.53 4.94
CA CYS A 72 5.13 -10.07 4.06
C CYS A 72 4.91 -10.44 2.58
N ARG A 73 4.28 -11.58 2.31
CA ARG A 73 3.94 -11.99 0.93
C ARG A 73 2.76 -11.22 0.37
N GLN A 74 1.77 -10.87 1.20
CA GLN A 74 0.63 -10.06 0.79
C GLN A 74 1.08 -8.64 0.46
N GLU A 75 1.86 -8.02 1.36
CA GLU A 75 2.47 -6.70 1.13
C GLU A 75 3.33 -6.64 -0.14
N ALA A 76 4.03 -7.76 -0.45
CA ALA A 76 4.79 -7.85 -1.69
C ALA A 76 3.89 -7.79 -2.95
N GLN A 77 2.65 -8.24 -2.88
CA GLN A 77 1.69 -8.07 -3.98
C GLN A 77 1.18 -6.63 -4.06
N HIS A 78 0.90 -5.99 -2.92
CA HIS A 78 0.43 -4.61 -2.85
C HIS A 78 1.43 -3.65 -3.52
N TYR A 79 2.67 -3.59 -3.05
CA TYR A 79 3.63 -2.62 -3.60
C TYR A 79 3.94 -2.86 -5.08
N GLN A 80 3.93 -4.11 -5.55
CA GLN A 80 4.14 -4.39 -6.97
C GLN A 80 3.01 -3.81 -7.83
N ARG A 81 1.75 -4.00 -7.42
CA ARG A 81 0.58 -3.46 -8.16
C ARG A 81 0.54 -1.94 -8.10
N HIS A 82 0.85 -1.33 -6.95
CA HIS A 82 0.97 0.11 -6.85
C HIS A 82 2.14 0.67 -7.65
N ALA A 83 3.26 -0.05 -7.75
CA ALA A 83 4.37 0.37 -8.61
C ALA A 83 3.98 0.46 -10.08
N ASP A 84 3.13 -0.45 -10.59
CA ASP A 84 2.63 -0.38 -11.96
C ASP A 84 1.72 0.84 -12.17
N PHE A 85 0.82 1.13 -11.23
CA PHE A 85 0.02 2.36 -11.22
C PHE A 85 0.91 3.62 -11.17
N ASN A 86 1.90 3.62 -10.29
CA ASN A 86 2.78 4.77 -10.09
C ASN A 86 3.60 5.12 -11.33
N LYS A 87 3.99 4.15 -12.17
CA LYS A 87 4.64 4.40 -13.46
C LYS A 87 3.78 5.31 -14.35
N VAL A 88 2.46 5.05 -14.39
CA VAL A 88 1.52 5.85 -15.17
C VAL A 88 1.40 7.27 -14.62
N VAL A 89 1.34 7.41 -13.30
CA VAL A 89 1.27 8.71 -12.62
C VAL A 89 2.54 9.54 -12.83
N ILE A 90 3.71 8.91 -12.68
CA ILE A 90 5.01 9.59 -12.85
C ILE A 90 5.19 10.05 -14.29
N ALA A 91 4.75 9.25 -15.26
CA ALA A 91 4.80 9.59 -16.69
C ALA A 91 3.97 10.82 -17.06
N GLN A 92 3.06 11.31 -16.17
CA GLN A 92 2.33 12.57 -16.37
C GLN A 92 3.24 13.81 -16.23
N GLY A 93 4.44 13.66 -15.70
CA GLY A 93 5.41 14.76 -15.62
C GLY A 93 5.06 15.84 -14.60
N TYR A 94 4.37 15.49 -13.50
CA TYR A 94 4.07 16.46 -12.43
C TYR A 94 5.34 17.09 -11.86
N PRO A 95 5.46 18.43 -11.85
CA PRO A 95 6.67 19.11 -11.40
C PRO A 95 7.05 18.72 -9.96
N GLY A 96 8.28 18.26 -9.76
CA GLY A 96 8.81 17.91 -8.44
C GLY A 96 8.32 16.58 -7.85
N LEU A 97 7.49 15.82 -8.56
CA LEU A 97 6.97 14.53 -8.06
C LEU A 97 8.09 13.51 -7.85
N GLU A 98 8.93 13.31 -8.86
CA GLU A 98 10.03 12.34 -8.79
C GLU A 98 10.98 12.63 -7.64
N GLN A 99 11.33 13.92 -7.41
CA GLN A 99 12.18 14.32 -6.31
C GLN A 99 11.55 14.03 -4.94
N LYS A 100 10.22 14.16 -4.81
CA LYS A 100 9.50 13.84 -3.58
C LYS A 100 9.48 12.33 -3.32
N VAL A 101 9.20 11.54 -4.36
CA VAL A 101 9.21 10.07 -4.28
C VAL A 101 10.63 9.57 -3.93
N GLU A 102 11.65 10.10 -4.58
CA GLU A 102 13.04 9.74 -4.30
C GLU A 102 13.48 10.15 -2.87
N ARG A 103 13.00 11.28 -2.37
CA ARG A 103 13.25 11.68 -0.97
C ARG A 103 12.62 10.70 0.00
N LEU A 104 11.36 10.31 -0.22
CA LEU A 104 10.67 9.30 0.60
C LEU A 104 11.45 7.98 0.63
N ARG A 105 11.85 7.49 -0.54
CA ARG A 105 12.64 6.24 -0.66
C ARG A 105 13.93 6.31 0.17
N ARG A 106 14.68 7.41 0.05
CA ARG A 106 15.93 7.61 0.82
C ARG A 106 15.70 7.72 2.32
N ASP A 107 14.62 8.39 2.75
CA ASP A 107 14.30 8.50 4.17
C ASP A 107 13.97 7.13 4.78
N LEU A 108 13.21 6.29 4.09
CA LEU A 108 12.89 4.92 4.52
C LEU A 108 14.14 4.01 4.51
N GLU A 109 15.01 4.14 3.51
CA GLU A 109 16.29 3.42 3.47
C GLU A 109 17.20 3.83 4.63
N ARG A 110 17.26 5.12 4.96
CA ARG A 110 18.00 5.61 6.13
C ARG A 110 17.44 5.03 7.43
N PHE A 111 16.11 4.94 7.60
CA PHE A 111 15.53 4.30 8.78
C PHE A 111 15.93 2.83 8.88
N LEU A 112 15.94 2.10 7.78
CA LEU A 112 16.42 0.72 7.77
C LEU A 112 17.91 0.61 8.13
N GLY A 113 18.75 1.57 7.71
CA GLY A 113 20.19 1.56 8.00
C GLY A 113 20.52 1.99 9.42
N ASP A 114 19.93 3.08 9.89
CA ASP A 114 20.37 3.81 11.06
C ASP A 114 19.48 3.63 12.30
N ALA A 115 18.18 3.32 12.10
CA ALA A 115 17.26 3.21 13.22
C ALA A 115 17.23 1.80 13.84
N SER A 116 16.83 1.73 15.12
CA SER A 116 16.65 0.46 15.81
C SER A 116 15.49 -0.35 15.22
N ASP A 117 15.55 -1.69 15.41
CA ASP A 117 14.44 -2.58 15.04
C ASP A 117 13.13 -2.14 15.69
N ARG A 118 13.19 -1.74 16.96
CA ARG A 118 12.01 -1.25 17.70
C ARG A 118 11.39 -0.01 17.05
N TYR A 119 12.20 0.92 16.57
CA TYR A 119 11.72 2.09 15.84
C TYR A 119 11.05 1.69 14.53
N CYS A 120 11.71 0.84 13.73
CA CYS A 120 11.18 0.40 12.45
C CYS A 120 9.85 -0.36 12.62
N LEU A 121 9.76 -1.26 13.60
CA LEU A 121 8.53 -1.99 13.90
C LEU A 121 7.41 -1.08 14.40
N GLY A 122 7.73 -0.11 15.26
CA GLY A 122 6.74 0.88 15.72
C GLY A 122 6.24 1.78 14.58
N TYR A 123 7.11 2.09 13.61
CA TYR A 123 6.70 2.83 12.41
C TYR A 123 5.75 2.00 11.53
N VAL A 124 6.06 0.70 11.34
CA VAL A 124 5.19 -0.24 10.61
C VAL A 124 3.84 -0.35 11.30
N GLU A 125 3.80 -0.60 12.62
CA GLU A 125 2.55 -0.70 13.40
C GLU A 125 1.68 0.56 13.28
N GLY A 126 2.30 1.75 13.37
CA GLY A 126 1.58 3.02 13.20
C GLY A 126 0.98 3.18 11.81
N PHE A 127 1.69 2.73 10.79
CA PHE A 127 1.22 2.74 9.41
C PHE A 127 0.06 1.75 9.22
N GLU A 128 0.21 0.51 9.63
CA GLU A 128 -0.82 -0.54 9.55
C GLU A 128 -2.12 -0.15 10.27
N SER A 129 -1.98 0.48 11.44
CA SER A 129 -3.13 1.01 12.17
C SER A 129 -3.87 2.11 11.40
N TYR A 130 -3.12 2.96 10.70
CA TYR A 130 -3.70 4.01 9.85
C TYR A 130 -4.36 3.42 8.60
N THR A 131 -3.68 2.52 7.87
CA THR A 131 -4.22 1.92 6.64
C THR A 131 -5.46 1.11 6.89
N THR A 132 -5.51 0.34 7.99
CA THR A 132 -6.73 -0.38 8.40
C THR A 132 -7.92 0.57 8.63
N GLN A 133 -7.73 1.70 9.34
CA GLN A 133 -8.80 2.66 9.57
C GLN A 133 -9.22 3.37 8.27
N PHE A 134 -8.26 3.70 7.43
CA PHE A 134 -8.52 4.27 6.12
C PHE A 134 -9.31 3.29 5.24
N ALA A 135 -8.92 2.01 5.22
CA ALA A 135 -9.57 0.95 4.46
C ALA A 135 -11.04 0.79 4.87
N LEU A 136 -11.34 0.71 6.17
CA LEU A 136 -12.72 0.63 6.67
C LEU A 136 -13.57 1.79 6.17
N ARG A 137 -13.06 3.03 6.26
CA ARG A 137 -13.77 4.23 5.79
C ARG A 137 -14.00 4.22 4.28
N MET A 138 -13.01 3.81 3.52
CA MET A 138 -13.12 3.77 2.05
C MET A 138 -14.12 2.70 1.60
N MET A 139 -14.13 1.54 2.25
CA MET A 139 -15.09 0.47 1.95
C MET A 139 -16.53 0.89 2.29
N GLU A 140 -16.75 1.54 3.45
CA GLU A 140 -18.05 2.08 3.83
C GLU A 140 -18.57 3.15 2.85
N SER A 141 -17.68 3.91 2.22
CA SER A 141 -18.05 5.02 1.32
C SER A 141 -18.64 4.57 -0.02
N GLY A 142 -18.39 3.33 -0.45
CA GLY A 142 -18.76 2.84 -1.78
C GLY A 142 -18.01 3.50 -2.93
N LEU A 143 -16.93 4.25 -2.67
CA LEU A 143 -16.18 5.03 -3.64
C LEU A 143 -15.68 4.21 -4.82
N TYR A 144 -15.19 3.00 -4.54
CA TYR A 144 -14.58 2.14 -5.56
C TYR A 144 -15.58 1.55 -6.55
N ASP A 145 -16.85 1.46 -6.17
CA ASP A 145 -17.95 1.01 -7.01
C ASP A 145 -18.75 2.17 -7.63
N HIS A 146 -18.32 3.41 -7.44
CA HIS A 146 -19.01 4.57 -7.99
C HIS A 146 -18.90 4.58 -9.51
N ARG A 147 -20.01 4.88 -10.22
CA ARG A 147 -20.13 4.80 -11.69
C ARG A 147 -19.12 5.63 -12.49
N ARG A 148 -18.52 6.65 -11.88
CA ARG A 148 -17.47 7.51 -12.46
C ARG A 148 -16.07 7.14 -11.99
N THR A 149 -15.91 6.07 -11.23
CA THR A 149 -14.62 5.53 -10.86
C THR A 149 -14.08 4.67 -11.99
N HIS A 150 -12.81 4.88 -12.36
CA HIS A 150 -12.17 4.05 -13.38
C HIS A 150 -12.08 2.59 -12.91
N PRO A 151 -12.55 1.61 -13.69
CA PRO A 151 -12.70 0.22 -13.22
C PRO A 151 -11.40 -0.40 -12.68
N ALA A 152 -10.28 -0.22 -13.40
CA ALA A 152 -9.01 -0.81 -12.98
C ALA A 152 -8.48 -0.19 -11.66
N PHE A 153 -8.61 1.12 -11.50
CA PHE A 153 -8.18 1.81 -10.28
C PHE A 153 -9.13 1.52 -9.10
N GLY A 154 -10.42 1.50 -9.36
CA GLY A 154 -11.41 1.09 -8.37
C GLY A 154 -11.12 -0.34 -7.87
N ALA A 155 -10.85 -1.27 -8.79
CA ALA A 155 -10.51 -2.64 -8.46
C ALA A 155 -9.19 -2.76 -7.67
N LEU A 156 -8.14 -2.04 -8.10
CA LEU A 156 -6.84 -2.03 -7.41
C LEU A 156 -6.97 -1.55 -5.96
N PHE A 157 -7.55 -0.37 -5.76
CA PHE A 157 -7.70 0.18 -4.41
C PHE A 157 -8.68 -0.60 -3.56
N LYS A 158 -9.79 -1.11 -4.14
CA LYS A 158 -10.74 -1.95 -3.42
C LYS A 158 -10.11 -3.24 -2.92
N TRP A 159 -9.33 -3.91 -3.77
CA TRP A 159 -8.60 -5.12 -3.40
C TRP A 159 -7.62 -4.83 -2.26
N HIS A 160 -6.78 -3.80 -2.40
CA HIS A 160 -5.81 -3.41 -1.37
C HIS A 160 -6.54 -3.13 -0.03
N MET A 161 -7.57 -2.28 -0.04
CA MET A 161 -8.31 -1.95 1.18
C MET A 161 -8.98 -3.17 1.84
N LEU A 162 -9.44 -4.14 1.07
CA LEU A 162 -9.99 -5.38 1.62
C LEU A 162 -8.91 -6.22 2.31
N GLU A 163 -7.71 -6.29 1.74
CA GLU A 163 -6.60 -7.02 2.34
C GLU A 163 -6.03 -6.29 3.57
N GLU A 164 -6.01 -4.95 3.60
CA GLU A 164 -5.67 -4.17 4.80
C GLU A 164 -6.60 -4.47 6.00
N ILE A 165 -7.86 -4.77 5.73
CA ILE A 165 -8.81 -5.18 6.79
C ILE A 165 -8.47 -6.58 7.35
N GLU A 166 -7.83 -7.45 6.56
CA GLU A 166 -7.37 -8.77 7.03
C GLU A 166 -6.22 -8.66 8.04
N HIS A 167 -5.45 -7.54 8.06
CA HIS A 167 -4.39 -7.29 9.03
C HIS A 167 -4.95 -7.01 10.44
N ARG A 168 -6.24 -6.71 10.55
CA ARG A 168 -6.88 -6.43 11.82
C ARG A 168 -6.95 -7.69 12.67
N LYS A 169 -6.21 -7.69 13.79
CA LYS A 169 -6.47 -8.67 14.85
C LYS A 169 -7.68 -8.22 15.66
N GLU A 170 -8.70 -9.05 15.72
CA GLU A 170 -9.73 -8.91 16.74
C GLU A 170 -9.04 -9.12 18.11
N ARG A 171 -9.00 -8.06 18.90
CA ARG A 171 -8.48 -8.11 20.28
C ARG A 171 -9.49 -8.76 21.19
#